data_a40c724c2d020a5def0d74c099789e04
#
_entry.id   a40c724c2d020a5def0d74c099789e04
#
_cell.length_a   1.000
_cell.length_b   1.000
_cell.length_c   1.000
_cell.angle_alpha   90.00
_cell.angle_beta   90.00
_cell.angle_gamma   90.00
#
_symmetry.space_group_name_H-M   'P 1'
#
loop_
_entity.id
_entity.type
_entity.pdbx_description
1 polymer ?
#
loop_
_entity_poly.entity_id
_entity_poly.type
_entity_poly.pdbx_seq_one_letter_code
_entity_poly.pdbx_strand_id
1 'polypeptide(L)'
;ALIAGTPCPVPSLTAQRLVLIVHAARGGALYHSDIQRSWAVATEEERAALQHLADELGAEVALAAGTGRLEEYRGAPGYELWRALSTREQSPVRIWVARVRSEPTLAGALRTAIRLILPNPRRMHTTLGRRPTAREMARAYGQRARWGLGEVAELVRSTSPGPRGRR
;
A
#
# COMPACT_ATOMS: atom_id res chain seq x y z
N ALA A 1 9.76 -10.69 -25.70
CA ALA A 1 8.93 -11.90 -25.64
C ALA A 1 7.80 -11.82 -26.65
N LEU A 2 7.29 -12.97 -27.10
CA LEU A 2 6.10 -13.10 -27.95
C LEU A 2 4.99 -13.76 -27.12
N ILE A 3 3.81 -13.15 -27.11
CA ILE A 3 2.61 -13.76 -26.54
C ILE A 3 1.61 -13.93 -27.66
N ALA A 4 1.23 -15.18 -27.94
CA ALA A 4 0.38 -15.56 -29.07
C ALA A 4 0.84 -14.95 -30.42
N GLY A 5 2.15 -14.90 -30.65
CA GLY A 5 2.74 -14.32 -31.86
C GLY A 5 2.89 -12.80 -31.89
N THR A 6 2.40 -12.09 -30.87
CA THR A 6 2.49 -10.63 -30.78
C THR A 6 3.69 -10.21 -29.92
N PRO A 7 4.53 -9.26 -30.36
CA PRO A 7 5.62 -8.72 -29.55
C PRO A 7 5.06 -8.09 -28.26
N CYS A 8 5.52 -8.57 -27.10
CA CYS A 8 5.13 -8.04 -25.80
C CYS A 8 6.37 -7.45 -25.10
N PRO A 9 6.36 -6.18 -24.72
CA PRO A 9 7.46 -5.62 -23.95
C PRO A 9 7.56 -6.34 -22.60
N VAL A 10 8.77 -6.77 -22.27
CA VAL A 10 9.08 -7.40 -20.97
C VAL A 10 9.93 -6.42 -20.17
N PRO A 11 9.59 -6.14 -18.91
CA PRO A 11 10.43 -5.30 -18.06
C PRO A 11 11.84 -5.87 -17.92
N SER A 12 12.84 -4.99 -17.76
CA SER A 12 14.21 -5.41 -17.45
C SER A 12 14.25 -6.21 -16.14
N LEU A 13 15.31 -6.99 -15.93
CA LEU A 13 15.45 -7.76 -14.68
C LEU A 13 15.46 -6.84 -13.45
N THR A 14 16.13 -5.67 -13.55
CA THR A 14 16.11 -4.64 -12.49
C THR A 14 14.69 -4.17 -12.18
N ALA A 15 13.88 -3.87 -13.21
CA ALA A 15 12.50 -3.46 -13.03
C ALA A 15 11.63 -4.58 -12.41
N GLN A 16 11.82 -5.82 -12.85
CA GLN A 16 11.12 -6.97 -12.25
C GLN A 16 11.46 -7.13 -10.77
N ARG A 17 12.75 -7.06 -10.41
CA ARG A 17 13.21 -7.12 -9.01
C ARG A 17 12.63 -5.97 -8.19
N LEU A 18 12.61 -4.73 -8.69
CA LEU A 18 12.03 -3.59 -8.00
C LEU A 18 10.53 -3.82 -7.72
N VAL A 19 9.78 -4.29 -8.72
CA VAL A 19 8.34 -4.60 -8.55
C VAL A 19 8.12 -5.66 -7.48
N LEU A 20 8.93 -6.73 -7.45
CA LEU A 20 8.84 -7.79 -6.44
C LEU A 20 9.13 -7.26 -5.04
N ILE A 21 10.16 -6.43 -4.86
CA ILE A 21 10.51 -5.83 -3.56
C ILE A 21 9.37 -4.93 -3.07
N VAL A 22 8.88 -4.03 -3.93
CA VAL A 22 7.78 -3.12 -3.60
C VAL A 22 6.49 -3.88 -3.30
N HIS A 23 6.20 -4.95 -4.05
CA HIS A 23 5.04 -5.81 -3.79
C HIS A 23 5.13 -6.49 -2.43
N ALA A 24 6.27 -7.07 -2.11
CA ALA A 24 6.51 -7.73 -0.82
C ALA A 24 6.44 -6.73 0.36
N ALA A 25 7.01 -5.53 0.19
CA ALA A 25 6.93 -4.46 1.19
C ALA A 25 5.49 -4.10 1.56
N ARG A 26 4.57 -4.07 0.58
CA ARG A 26 3.14 -3.81 0.80
C ARG A 26 2.43 -4.92 1.58
N GLY A 27 2.99 -6.11 1.61
CA GLY A 27 2.46 -7.27 2.34
C GLY A 27 2.92 -7.35 3.80
N GLY A 28 3.71 -6.40 4.28
CA GLY A 28 4.22 -6.38 5.66
C GLY A 28 5.27 -7.46 5.95
N ALA A 29 5.88 -8.05 4.93
CA ALA A 29 6.78 -9.18 5.08
C ALA A 29 8.22 -8.84 4.66
N LEU A 30 9.00 -8.25 5.56
CA LEU A 30 10.44 -7.99 5.35
C LEU A 30 11.24 -9.27 5.02
N TYR A 31 10.72 -10.44 5.37
CA TYR A 31 11.36 -11.75 5.13
C TYR A 31 10.68 -12.53 4.00
N HIS A 32 9.92 -11.85 3.15
CA HIS A 32 9.29 -12.52 2.02
C HIS A 32 10.34 -13.09 1.06
N SER A 33 10.09 -14.28 0.50
CA SER A 33 11.00 -14.95 -0.44
C SER A 33 11.39 -14.07 -1.63
N ASP A 34 10.51 -13.15 -2.05
CA ASP A 34 10.77 -12.24 -3.15
C ASP A 34 11.84 -11.20 -2.80
N ILE A 35 11.88 -10.72 -1.55
CA ILE A 35 12.95 -9.83 -1.07
C ILE A 35 14.27 -10.58 -1.00
N GLN A 36 14.26 -11.81 -0.49
CA GLN A 36 15.46 -12.64 -0.44
C GLN A 36 16.05 -12.88 -1.83
N ARG A 37 15.21 -13.19 -2.81
CA ARG A 37 15.63 -13.45 -4.20
C ARG A 37 15.99 -12.18 -4.99
N SER A 38 15.42 -11.04 -4.64
CA SER A 38 15.56 -9.81 -5.41
C SER A 38 16.57 -8.83 -4.83
N TRP A 39 16.77 -8.84 -3.51
CA TRP A 39 17.65 -7.90 -2.80
C TRP A 39 18.81 -8.59 -2.07
N ALA A 40 18.56 -9.63 -1.29
CA ALA A 40 19.58 -10.22 -0.44
C ALA A 40 20.71 -10.88 -1.27
N VAL A 41 20.37 -11.51 -2.38
CA VAL A 41 21.33 -12.15 -3.31
C VAL A 41 21.87 -11.20 -4.37
N ALA A 42 21.38 -9.96 -4.45
CA ALA A 42 21.85 -8.98 -5.43
C ALA A 42 23.28 -8.53 -5.11
N THR A 43 24.10 -8.39 -6.16
CA THR A 43 25.43 -7.77 -6.06
C THR A 43 25.30 -6.29 -5.73
N GLU A 44 26.41 -5.66 -5.34
CA GLU A 44 26.42 -4.22 -5.04
C GLU A 44 26.04 -3.40 -6.28
N GLU A 45 26.55 -3.80 -7.45
CA GLU A 45 26.22 -3.16 -8.72
C GLU A 45 24.71 -3.28 -9.06
N GLU A 46 24.12 -4.46 -8.84
CA GLU A 46 22.69 -4.68 -9.02
C GLU A 46 21.85 -3.86 -8.03
N ARG A 47 22.29 -3.70 -6.78
CA ARG A 47 21.63 -2.84 -5.79
C ARG A 47 21.72 -1.38 -6.17
N ALA A 48 22.86 -0.91 -6.66
CA ALA A 48 23.02 0.44 -7.18
C ALA A 48 22.08 0.71 -8.36
N ALA A 49 21.97 -0.25 -9.30
CA ALA A 49 21.02 -0.15 -10.41
C ALA A 49 19.55 -0.13 -9.95
N LEU A 50 19.21 -0.90 -8.92
CA LEU A 50 17.87 -0.88 -8.30
C LEU A 50 17.58 0.46 -7.62
N GLN A 51 18.55 1.03 -6.90
CA GLN A 51 18.43 2.33 -6.27
C GLN A 51 18.23 3.42 -7.32
N HIS A 52 19.06 3.46 -8.35
CA HIS A 52 18.95 4.42 -9.45
C HIS A 52 17.56 4.36 -10.12
N LEU A 53 17.08 3.16 -10.44
CA LEU A 53 15.75 2.98 -11.03
C LEU A 53 14.64 3.40 -10.07
N ALA A 54 14.79 3.14 -8.77
CA ALA A 54 13.82 3.58 -7.77
C ALA A 54 13.76 5.10 -7.67
N ASP A 55 14.91 5.78 -7.72
CA ASP A 55 15.00 7.24 -7.70
C ASP A 55 14.35 7.85 -8.96
N GLU A 56 14.62 7.30 -10.14
CA GLU A 56 13.98 7.73 -11.41
C GLU A 56 12.45 7.60 -11.38
N LEU A 57 11.93 6.59 -10.68
CA LEU A 57 10.50 6.31 -10.61
C LEU A 57 9.82 6.93 -9.38
N GLY A 58 10.54 7.64 -8.51
CA GLY A 58 10.03 8.14 -7.22
C GLY A 58 9.57 7.00 -6.29
N ALA A 59 10.30 5.87 -6.32
CA ALA A 59 9.99 4.66 -5.56
C ALA A 59 11.04 4.35 -4.47
N GLU A 60 11.92 5.29 -4.15
CA GLU A 60 13.02 5.16 -3.19
C GLU A 60 12.53 4.80 -1.79
N VAL A 61 11.45 5.45 -1.33
CA VAL A 61 10.83 5.14 -0.03
C VAL A 61 10.21 3.75 -0.01
N ALA A 62 9.66 3.32 -1.16
CA ALA A 62 9.09 1.98 -1.33
C ALA A 62 10.16 0.90 -1.30
N LEU A 63 11.28 1.13 -2.00
CA LEU A 63 12.45 0.25 -1.99
C LEU A 63 13.03 0.15 -0.57
N ALA A 64 13.20 1.27 0.11
CA ALA A 64 13.68 1.33 1.48
C ALA A 64 12.76 0.55 2.44
N ALA A 65 11.44 0.64 2.28
CA ALA A 65 10.47 -0.13 3.06
C ALA A 65 10.64 -1.65 2.85
N GLY A 66 10.89 -2.09 1.61
CA GLY A 66 11.08 -3.50 1.28
C GLY A 66 12.43 -4.06 1.74
N THR A 67 13.44 -3.20 1.87
CA THR A 67 14.82 -3.59 2.22
C THR A 67 15.18 -3.32 3.68
N GLY A 68 14.22 -2.91 4.52
CA GLY A 68 14.44 -2.64 5.94
C GLY A 68 15.13 -1.32 6.26
N ARG A 69 15.27 -0.42 5.27
CA ARG A 69 15.95 0.87 5.40
C ARG A 69 14.98 2.06 5.49
N LEU A 70 13.69 1.81 5.77
CA LEU A 70 12.65 2.84 5.73
C LEU A 70 12.94 4.02 6.67
N GLU A 71 13.61 3.78 7.80
CA GLU A 71 13.93 4.82 8.78
C GLU A 71 14.91 5.89 8.25
N GLU A 72 15.69 5.56 7.21
CA GLU A 72 16.58 6.53 6.53
C GLU A 72 15.78 7.63 5.81
N TYR A 73 14.52 7.36 5.50
CA TYR A 73 13.59 8.26 4.80
C TYR A 73 12.57 8.93 5.74
N ARG A 74 12.85 8.98 7.06
CA ARG A 74 11.96 9.64 8.02
C ARG A 74 11.76 11.11 7.65
N GLY A 75 10.49 11.51 7.47
CA GLY A 75 10.10 12.84 7.03
C GLY A 75 9.98 13.02 5.52
N ALA A 76 10.39 12.04 4.71
CA ALA A 76 10.18 12.08 3.28
C ALA A 76 8.69 11.87 2.92
N PRO A 77 8.22 12.43 1.79
CA PRO A 77 6.89 12.15 1.27
C PRO A 77 6.66 10.64 1.12
N GLY A 78 5.52 10.15 1.62
CA GLY A 78 5.20 8.72 1.55
C GLY A 78 5.76 7.86 2.69
N TYR A 79 6.67 8.35 3.54
CA TYR A 79 7.22 7.58 4.67
C TYR A 79 6.12 6.95 5.54
N GLU A 80 5.15 7.75 6.00
CA GLU A 80 4.08 7.26 6.87
C GLU A 80 3.19 6.22 6.16
N LEU A 81 2.98 6.38 4.86
CA LEU A 81 2.25 5.41 4.06
C LEU A 81 3.00 4.07 3.98
N TRP A 82 4.28 4.11 3.65
CA TRP A 82 5.10 2.90 3.55
C TRP A 82 5.32 2.24 4.91
N ARG A 83 5.45 3.02 5.98
CA ARG A 83 5.47 2.51 7.35
C ARG A 83 4.19 1.74 7.69
N ALA A 84 3.03 2.30 7.34
CA ALA A 84 1.75 1.62 7.56
C ALA A 84 1.57 0.36 6.69
N LEU A 85 2.11 0.34 5.47
CA LEU A 85 2.03 -0.79 4.54
C LEU A 85 3.00 -1.93 4.88
N SER A 86 4.21 -1.60 5.36
CA SER A 86 5.27 -2.57 5.65
C SER A 86 5.21 -3.16 7.05
N THR A 87 4.36 -2.64 7.92
CA THR A 87 4.17 -3.20 9.27
C THR A 87 3.43 -4.52 9.20
N ARG A 88 3.84 -5.51 10.02
CA ARG A 88 3.26 -6.85 10.07
C ARG A 88 1.79 -6.83 10.53
N GLU A 89 1.46 -5.95 11.46
CA GLU A 89 0.09 -5.69 11.92
C GLU A 89 -0.52 -4.55 11.10
N GLN A 90 -0.97 -4.89 9.90
CA GLN A 90 -1.61 -3.91 9.01
C GLN A 90 -3.01 -3.54 9.52
N SER A 91 -3.17 -2.33 10.03
CA SER A 91 -4.50 -1.75 10.24
C SER A 91 -4.97 -1.09 8.94
N PRO A 92 -6.07 -1.55 8.33
CA PRO A 92 -6.62 -0.94 7.13
C PRO A 92 -6.90 0.56 7.30
N VAL A 93 -7.34 0.99 8.48
CA VAL A 93 -7.61 2.41 8.77
C VAL A 93 -6.32 3.22 8.81
N ARG A 94 -5.25 2.72 9.42
CA ARG A 94 -3.95 3.40 9.42
C ARG A 94 -3.43 3.59 8.00
N ILE A 95 -3.55 2.55 7.15
CA ILE A 95 -3.18 2.63 5.74
C ILE A 95 -4.04 3.68 5.01
N TRP A 96 -5.35 3.75 5.28
CA TRP A 96 -6.24 4.72 4.67
C TRP A 96 -5.90 6.14 5.10
N VAL A 97 -5.71 6.38 6.38
CA VAL A 97 -5.29 7.69 6.91
C VAL A 97 -3.95 8.11 6.31
N ALA A 98 -2.98 7.20 6.25
CA ALA A 98 -1.68 7.49 5.65
C ALA A 98 -1.79 7.83 4.16
N ARG A 99 -2.66 7.13 3.39
CA ARG A 99 -2.92 7.45 1.98
C ARG A 99 -3.53 8.83 1.79
N VAL A 100 -4.52 9.20 2.60
CA VAL A 100 -5.14 10.53 2.53
C VAL A 100 -4.12 11.61 2.88
N ARG A 101 -3.28 11.38 3.90
CA ARG A 101 -2.23 12.32 4.31
C ARG A 101 -1.07 12.44 3.32
N SER A 102 -0.81 11.41 2.52
CA SER A 102 0.24 11.45 1.49
C SER A 102 -0.14 12.23 0.24
N GLU A 103 -1.41 12.63 0.11
CA GLU A 103 -1.86 13.43 -1.03
C GLU A 103 -1.35 14.88 -0.90
N PRO A 104 -0.72 15.43 -1.94
CA PRO A 104 -0.10 16.76 -1.87
C PRO A 104 -1.12 17.91 -1.83
N THR A 105 -2.38 17.63 -2.17
CA THR A 105 -3.45 18.65 -2.23
C THR A 105 -4.69 18.22 -1.45
N LEU A 106 -5.42 19.20 -0.89
CA LEU A 106 -6.70 18.94 -0.21
C LEU A 106 -7.73 18.29 -1.14
N ALA A 107 -7.77 18.70 -2.41
CA ALA A 107 -8.66 18.09 -3.41
C ALA A 107 -8.28 16.63 -3.68
N GLY A 108 -7.00 16.30 -3.74
CA GLY A 108 -6.48 14.94 -3.84
C GLY A 108 -6.87 14.12 -2.61
N ALA A 109 -6.62 14.64 -1.43
CA ALA A 109 -6.97 14.01 -0.16
C ALA A 109 -8.48 13.69 -0.07
N LEU A 110 -9.34 14.65 -0.41
CA LEU A 110 -10.79 14.46 -0.43
C LEU A 110 -11.20 13.39 -1.47
N ARG A 111 -10.64 13.44 -2.68
CA ARG A 111 -10.90 12.43 -3.72
C ARG A 111 -10.47 11.03 -3.28
N THR A 112 -9.31 10.92 -2.66
CA THR A 112 -8.78 9.66 -2.13
C THR A 112 -9.66 9.15 -0.97
N ALA A 113 -10.07 10.00 -0.03
CA ALA A 113 -10.99 9.66 1.04
C ALA A 113 -12.34 9.13 0.49
N ILE A 114 -12.92 9.83 -0.48
CA ILE A 114 -14.16 9.40 -1.13
C ILE A 114 -13.98 8.02 -1.79
N ARG A 115 -12.89 7.82 -2.56
CA ARG A 115 -12.62 6.53 -3.22
C ARG A 115 -12.40 5.37 -2.26
N LEU A 116 -11.88 5.64 -1.07
CA LEU A 116 -11.69 4.59 -0.04
C LEU A 116 -13.02 4.14 0.56
N ILE A 117 -13.98 5.06 0.69
CA ILE A 117 -15.32 4.76 1.23
C ILE A 117 -16.19 4.09 0.17
N LEU A 118 -16.06 4.46 -1.10
CA LEU A 118 -16.90 3.96 -2.17
C LEU A 118 -16.52 2.52 -2.56
N PRO A 119 -17.48 1.56 -2.61
CA PRO A 119 -17.26 0.24 -3.19
C PRO A 119 -16.88 0.38 -4.67
N ASN A 120 -15.91 -0.41 -5.12
CA ASN A 120 -15.50 -0.42 -6.52
C ASN A 120 -16.43 -1.34 -7.34
N PRO A 121 -17.31 -0.80 -8.24
CA PRO A 121 -18.23 -1.59 -9.02
C PRO A 121 -17.53 -2.59 -9.95
N ARG A 122 -16.33 -2.25 -10.46
CA ARG A 122 -15.54 -3.14 -11.33
C ARG A 122 -15.06 -4.38 -10.57
N ARG A 123 -14.57 -4.19 -9.35
CA ARG A 123 -14.16 -5.31 -8.49
C ARG A 123 -15.35 -6.21 -8.16
N MET A 124 -16.50 -5.62 -7.85
CA MET A 124 -17.74 -6.38 -7.62
C MET A 124 -18.16 -7.15 -8.87
N HIS A 125 -18.07 -6.55 -10.05
CA HIS A 125 -18.33 -7.23 -11.32
C HIS A 125 -17.42 -8.46 -11.52
N THR A 126 -16.11 -8.30 -11.27
CA THR A 126 -15.16 -9.41 -11.38
C THR A 126 -15.48 -10.55 -10.40
N THR A 127 -15.86 -10.19 -9.16
CA THR A 127 -16.19 -11.19 -8.13
C THR A 127 -17.53 -11.90 -8.39
N LEU A 128 -18.54 -11.17 -8.91
CA LEU A 128 -19.87 -11.69 -9.17
C LEU A 128 -20.02 -12.34 -10.55
N GLY A 129 -19.06 -12.15 -11.46
CA GLY A 129 -19.16 -12.56 -12.87
C GLY A 129 -20.22 -11.79 -13.68
N ARG A 130 -20.89 -10.80 -13.07
CA ARG A 130 -21.93 -9.94 -13.66
C ARG A 130 -21.94 -8.54 -13.05
N ARG A 131 -22.64 -7.61 -13.67
CA ARG A 131 -22.81 -6.27 -13.10
C ARG A 131 -23.60 -6.34 -11.78
N PRO A 132 -23.13 -5.68 -10.69
CA PRO A 132 -23.85 -5.64 -9.43
C PRO A 132 -25.16 -4.88 -9.58
N THR A 133 -26.19 -5.36 -8.90
CA THR A 133 -27.49 -4.66 -8.81
C THR A 133 -27.43 -3.47 -7.86
N ALA A 134 -28.37 -2.52 -7.96
CA ALA A 134 -28.46 -1.38 -7.06
C ALA A 134 -28.58 -1.82 -5.58
N ARG A 135 -29.29 -2.90 -5.30
CA ARG A 135 -29.45 -3.45 -3.93
C ARG A 135 -28.12 -4.03 -3.39
N GLU A 136 -27.35 -4.72 -4.23
CA GLU A 136 -26.01 -5.22 -3.86
C GLU A 136 -25.03 -4.08 -3.62
N MET A 137 -25.08 -3.04 -4.45
CA MET A 137 -24.30 -1.82 -4.24
C MET A 137 -24.67 -1.15 -2.92
N ALA A 138 -25.96 -0.92 -2.65
CA ALA A 138 -26.43 -0.29 -1.40
C ALA A 138 -26.00 -1.11 -0.17
N ARG A 139 -26.05 -2.45 -0.24
CA ARG A 139 -25.59 -3.33 0.83
C ARG A 139 -24.07 -3.21 1.05
N ALA A 140 -23.29 -3.15 -0.02
CA ALA A 140 -21.83 -2.96 0.05
C ALA A 140 -21.45 -1.60 0.66
N TYR A 141 -22.18 -0.53 0.34
CA TYR A 141 -22.01 0.78 0.96
C TYR A 141 -22.31 0.72 2.47
N GLY A 142 -23.44 0.13 2.85
CA GLY A 142 -23.84 0.01 4.26
C GLY A 142 -22.85 -0.83 5.08
N GLN A 143 -22.31 -1.90 4.51
CA GLN A 143 -21.29 -2.72 5.17
C GLN A 143 -19.98 -1.94 5.37
N ARG A 144 -19.53 -1.21 4.35
CA ARG A 144 -18.32 -0.39 4.45
C ARG A 144 -18.44 0.76 5.43
N ALA A 145 -19.58 1.45 5.44
CA ALA A 145 -19.83 2.52 6.39
C ALA A 145 -19.82 2.00 7.84
N ARG A 146 -20.49 0.88 8.11
CA ARG A 146 -20.48 0.25 9.45
C ARG A 146 -19.09 -0.18 9.88
N TRP A 147 -18.34 -0.81 8.98
CA TRP A 147 -16.99 -1.23 9.27
C TRP A 147 -16.07 -0.03 9.53
N GLY A 148 -16.11 1.00 8.68
CA GLY A 148 -15.31 2.22 8.84
C GLY A 148 -15.61 2.95 10.16
N LEU A 149 -16.88 3.05 10.56
CA LEU A 149 -17.27 3.64 11.84
C LEU A 149 -16.76 2.81 13.04
N GLY A 150 -16.80 1.49 12.97
CA GLY A 150 -16.25 0.60 13.99
C GLY A 150 -14.75 0.79 14.20
N GLU A 151 -14.00 0.85 13.11
CA GLU A 151 -12.55 1.04 13.14
C GLU A 151 -12.16 2.45 13.65
N VAL A 152 -12.88 3.49 13.24
CA VAL A 152 -12.66 4.86 13.76
C VAL A 152 -12.95 4.92 15.25
N ALA A 153 -14.02 4.30 15.71
CA ALA A 153 -14.36 4.24 17.13
C ALA A 153 -13.27 3.50 17.94
N GLU A 154 -12.68 2.43 17.39
CA GLU A 154 -11.57 1.71 18.01
C GLU A 154 -10.31 2.57 18.08
N LEU A 155 -9.99 3.29 16.98
CA LEU A 155 -8.84 4.19 16.93
C LEU A 155 -8.98 5.33 17.96
N VAL A 156 -10.17 5.92 18.10
CA VAL A 156 -10.45 6.96 19.11
C VAL A 156 -10.31 6.40 20.51
N ARG A 157 -10.80 5.19 20.77
CA ARG A 157 -10.64 4.54 22.08
C ARG A 157 -9.19 4.26 22.43
N SER A 158 -8.40 3.80 21.47
CA SER A 158 -6.98 3.50 21.68
C SER A 158 -6.10 4.74 21.86
N THR A 159 -6.55 5.91 21.38
CA THR A 159 -5.85 7.20 21.53
C THR A 159 -6.31 8.01 22.74
N SER A 160 -7.42 7.65 23.38
CA SER A 160 -7.89 8.31 24.61
C SER A 160 -6.97 7.93 25.78
N PRO A 161 -6.33 8.89 26.46
CA PRO A 161 -5.56 8.60 27.67
C PRO A 161 -6.50 8.03 28.72
N GLY A 162 -6.20 6.81 29.20
CA GLY A 162 -6.94 6.19 30.28
C GLY A 162 -7.05 7.10 31.50
N PRO A 163 -8.10 6.96 32.35
CA PRO A 163 -8.26 7.80 33.51
C PRO A 163 -7.03 7.71 34.39
N ARG A 164 -6.34 8.86 34.57
CA ARG A 164 -5.25 8.98 35.54
C ARG A 164 -5.79 8.57 36.89
N GLY A 165 -5.37 7.40 37.38
CA GLY A 165 -5.70 6.96 38.73
C GLY A 165 -5.32 8.07 39.72
N ARG A 166 -6.33 8.63 40.39
CA ARG A 166 -6.12 9.44 41.57
C ARG A 166 -5.53 8.52 42.67
N ARG A 167 -4.30 8.76 43.03
CA ARG A 167 -3.76 8.36 44.32
C ARG A 167 -3.84 9.57 45.24
#